data_0088297a5d1b282119d0c3d477f0eef8
#
_entry.id   0088297a5d1b282119d0c3d477f0eef8
#
_cell.length_a   1.000
_cell.length_b   1.000
_cell.length_c   1.000
_cell.angle_alpha   90.00
_cell.angle_beta   90.00
_cell.angle_gamma   90.00
#
_symmetry.space_group_name_H-M   'P 1'
#
loop_
_entity.id
_entity.type
_entity.pdbx_description
1 polymer ?
#
loop_
_entity_poly.entity_id
_entity_poly.type
_entity_poly.pdbx_seq_one_letter_code
_entity_poly.pdbx_strand_id
1 'polypeptide(L)'
;MRQRALCRGVVPLLLIVWVLVLGSCQPTVLGPTTPSGYRLVLPEASQALRAHPLALTVRVSDMAGKPVDEVLVHFRVPDAWATRAQVDPPTVATRQGQATTTFRARAAGQLMVQITVEDRTVDIPITVVGDAPRF
;
A
#
# COMPACT_ATOMS: atom_id res chain seq x y z
N MET A 1 59.40 2.08 -27.07
CA MET A 1 59.23 2.39 -25.63
C MET A 1 58.17 3.46 -25.33
N ARG A 2 57.96 4.38 -26.22
CA ARG A 2 56.94 5.45 -26.00
C ARG A 2 55.49 4.96 -26.02
N GLN A 3 55.20 3.93 -26.76
CA GLN A 3 53.84 3.37 -26.82
C GLN A 3 53.41 2.67 -25.53
N ARG A 4 54.36 2.16 -24.75
CA ARG A 4 54.00 1.53 -23.46
C ARG A 4 53.53 2.51 -22.41
N ALA A 5 54.00 3.73 -22.49
CA ALA A 5 53.56 4.78 -21.59
C ALA A 5 52.14 5.31 -21.92
N LEU A 6 51.80 5.35 -23.20
CA LEU A 6 50.49 5.73 -23.68
C LEU A 6 49.41 4.70 -23.33
N CYS A 7 49.74 3.42 -23.45
CA CYS A 7 48.80 2.37 -23.06
C CYS A 7 48.51 2.33 -21.54
N ARG A 8 49.47 2.74 -20.73
CA ARG A 8 49.29 2.80 -19.27
C ARG A 8 48.34 3.88 -18.82
N GLY A 9 48.26 4.95 -19.59
CA GLY A 9 47.33 6.05 -19.24
C GLY A 9 45.91 5.78 -19.71
N VAL A 10 45.74 5.06 -20.78
CA VAL A 10 44.42 4.81 -21.37
C VAL A 10 43.67 3.71 -20.64
N VAL A 11 44.34 2.68 -20.19
CA VAL A 11 43.71 1.55 -19.50
C VAL A 11 43.02 1.96 -18.20
N PRO A 12 43.64 2.71 -17.28
CA PRO A 12 42.95 3.14 -16.08
C PRO A 12 41.81 4.12 -16.36
N LEU A 13 41.94 4.94 -17.39
CA LEU A 13 40.89 5.87 -17.77
C LEU A 13 39.67 5.16 -18.34
N LEU A 14 39.85 4.15 -19.15
CA LEU A 14 38.76 3.29 -19.61
C LEU A 14 38.08 2.52 -18.49
N LEU A 15 38.84 2.03 -17.52
CA LEU A 15 38.31 1.35 -16.36
C LEU A 15 37.44 2.28 -15.50
N ILE A 16 37.90 3.52 -15.30
CA ILE A 16 37.15 4.51 -14.54
C ILE A 16 35.84 4.86 -15.25
N VAL A 17 35.88 5.06 -16.53
CA VAL A 17 34.67 5.33 -17.34
C VAL A 17 33.70 4.15 -17.27
N TRP A 18 34.20 2.93 -17.34
CA TRP A 18 33.37 1.74 -17.22
C TRP A 18 32.66 1.63 -15.86
N VAL A 19 33.38 1.88 -14.79
CA VAL A 19 32.82 1.85 -13.44
C VAL A 19 31.75 2.94 -13.27
N LEU A 20 31.99 4.12 -13.81
CA LEU A 20 31.01 5.22 -13.75
C LEU A 20 29.74 4.89 -14.55
N VAL A 21 29.88 4.27 -15.70
CA VAL A 21 28.73 3.86 -16.52
C VAL A 21 27.92 2.79 -15.81
N LEU A 22 28.56 1.80 -15.21
CA LEU A 22 27.87 0.78 -14.43
C LEU A 22 27.17 1.36 -13.20
N GLY A 23 27.82 2.29 -12.52
CA GLY A 23 27.24 2.97 -11.36
C GLY A 23 26.04 3.83 -11.70
N SER A 24 26.01 4.46 -12.86
CA SER A 24 24.90 5.30 -13.29
C SER A 24 23.71 4.51 -13.83
N CYS A 25 23.91 3.32 -14.33
CA CYS A 25 22.83 2.47 -14.82
C CYS A 25 22.02 1.80 -13.69
N GLN A 26 22.64 1.56 -12.55
CA GLN A 26 21.95 0.90 -11.43
C GLN A 26 20.75 1.65 -10.90
N PRO A 27 20.77 2.96 -10.68
CA PRO A 27 19.59 3.67 -10.18
C PRO A 27 18.47 3.81 -11.19
N THR A 28 18.74 3.71 -12.48
CA THR A 28 17.71 3.88 -13.53
C THR A 28 16.98 2.59 -13.88
N VAL A 29 17.52 1.45 -13.51
CA VAL A 29 16.89 0.14 -13.72
C VAL A 29 15.99 -0.27 -12.56
N LEU A 30 15.85 0.59 -11.59
CA LEU A 30 14.86 0.43 -10.54
C LEU A 30 13.50 0.30 -11.19
N GLY A 31 13.03 -0.89 -11.14
CA GLY A 31 11.87 -1.41 -11.79
C GLY A 31 10.64 -0.51 -11.78
N PRO A 32 9.53 -0.97 -12.30
CA PRO A 32 8.35 -0.15 -12.46
C PRO A 32 8.04 0.50 -11.12
N THR A 33 8.31 1.78 -11.03
CA THR A 33 7.80 2.61 -9.97
C THR A 33 6.30 2.40 -10.00
N THR A 34 5.78 1.72 -9.00
CA THR A 34 4.35 1.72 -8.79
C THR A 34 3.92 3.18 -8.78
N PRO A 35 2.94 3.56 -9.57
CA PRO A 35 2.58 4.97 -9.76
C PRO A 35 2.40 5.76 -8.46
N SER A 36 1.95 5.12 -7.41
CA SER A 36 1.72 5.74 -6.12
C SER A 36 2.95 5.83 -5.22
N GLY A 37 4.00 5.06 -5.46
CA GLY A 37 5.20 5.07 -4.61
C GLY A 37 4.96 4.70 -3.14
N TYR A 38 3.77 4.22 -2.78
CA TYR A 38 3.40 3.87 -1.41
C TYR A 38 3.30 2.36 -1.21
N ARG A 39 3.68 1.93 -0.02
CA ARG A 39 3.42 0.59 0.46
C ARG A 39 2.20 0.62 1.37
N LEU A 40 1.21 -0.20 1.07
CA LEU A 40 0.01 -0.34 1.86
C LEU A 40 0.10 -1.60 2.73
N VAL A 41 -0.16 -1.45 4.02
CA VAL A 41 -0.41 -2.56 4.92
C VAL A 41 -1.89 -2.54 5.27
N LEU A 42 -2.59 -3.54 4.79
CA LEU A 42 -4.02 -3.69 4.95
C LEU A 42 -4.34 -4.51 6.19
N PRO A 43 -5.49 -4.30 6.82
CA PRO A 43 -5.95 -5.21 7.85
C PRO A 43 -6.12 -6.61 7.27
N GLU A 44 -5.71 -7.60 8.02
CA GLU A 44 -5.97 -9.00 7.65
C GLU A 44 -7.47 -9.27 7.60
N ALA A 45 -7.86 -10.36 6.91
CA ALA A 45 -9.24 -10.79 6.84
C ALA A 45 -9.87 -10.81 8.23
N SER A 46 -10.77 -9.88 8.46
CA SER A 46 -11.30 -9.60 9.78
C SER A 46 -12.66 -10.26 9.95
N GLN A 47 -12.92 -10.71 11.15
CA GLN A 47 -14.26 -11.12 11.55
C GLN A 47 -14.93 -9.96 12.26
N ALA A 48 -16.13 -9.63 11.85
CA ALA A 48 -16.98 -8.65 12.49
C ALA A 48 -18.21 -9.33 13.11
N LEU A 49 -18.65 -8.82 14.23
CA LEU A 49 -19.95 -9.19 14.79
C LEU A 49 -21.03 -8.30 14.18
N ARG A 50 -22.19 -8.90 13.88
CA ARG A 50 -23.33 -8.13 13.42
C ARG A 50 -23.70 -7.06 14.47
N ALA A 51 -24.02 -5.86 13.99
CA ALA A 51 -24.34 -4.69 14.79
C ALA A 51 -23.22 -4.11 15.68
N HIS A 52 -22.06 -4.75 15.74
CA HIS A 52 -20.91 -4.21 16.45
C HIS A 52 -19.96 -3.48 15.51
N PRO A 53 -19.44 -2.30 15.90
CA PRO A 53 -18.48 -1.59 15.08
C PRO A 53 -17.15 -2.31 15.04
N LEU A 54 -16.56 -2.40 13.85
CA LEU A 54 -15.21 -2.91 13.63
C LEU A 54 -14.32 -1.79 13.11
N ALA A 55 -13.21 -1.52 13.78
CA ALA A 55 -12.23 -0.55 13.30
C ALA A 55 -11.39 -1.19 12.19
N LEU A 56 -11.33 -0.53 11.04
CA LEU A 56 -10.47 -0.88 9.92
C LEU A 56 -9.34 0.14 9.83
N THR A 57 -8.10 -0.31 10.01
CA THR A 57 -6.94 0.56 9.97
C THR A 57 -6.05 0.17 8.79
N VAL A 58 -5.75 1.13 7.94
CA VAL A 58 -4.80 1.02 6.84
C VAL A 58 -3.53 1.78 7.20
N ARG A 59 -2.39 1.17 6.96
CA ARG A 59 -1.09 1.83 7.10
C ARG A 59 -0.52 2.14 5.74
N VAL A 60 -0.06 3.37 5.58
CA VAL A 60 0.57 3.86 4.36
C VAL A 60 1.99 4.29 4.69
N SER A 61 2.94 3.71 4.00
CA SER A 61 4.35 4.07 4.11
C SER A 61 4.95 4.31 2.73
N ASP A 62 6.06 5.04 2.69
CA ASP A 62 6.85 5.16 1.47
C ASP A 62 7.63 3.85 1.19
N MET A 63 8.39 3.84 0.11
CA MET A 63 9.18 2.67 -0.28
C MET A 63 10.31 2.35 0.70
N ALA A 64 10.71 3.30 1.52
CA ALA A 64 11.69 3.12 2.60
C ALA A 64 11.06 2.62 3.91
N GLY A 65 9.74 2.50 3.97
CA GLY A 65 9.00 2.06 5.15
C GLY A 65 8.66 3.18 6.13
N LYS A 66 8.89 4.44 5.74
CA LYS A 66 8.54 5.60 6.56
C LYS A 66 7.06 5.92 6.45
N PRO A 67 6.35 6.15 7.57
CA PRO A 67 4.94 6.56 7.55
C PRO A 67 4.73 7.85 6.74
N VAL A 68 3.66 7.88 5.95
CA VAL A 68 3.30 9.04 5.13
C VAL A 68 1.99 9.62 5.63
N ASP A 69 2.01 10.92 5.90
CA ASP A 69 0.85 11.65 6.40
C ASP A 69 0.05 12.31 5.26
N GLU A 70 -1.17 12.68 5.57
CA GLU A 70 -2.07 13.43 4.67
C GLU A 70 -2.41 12.73 3.35
N VAL A 71 -2.20 11.43 3.26
CA VAL A 71 -2.67 10.63 2.14
C VAL A 71 -4.14 10.28 2.35
N LEU A 72 -4.98 10.58 1.37
CA LEU A 72 -6.40 10.25 1.43
C LEU A 72 -6.62 8.78 1.17
N VAL A 73 -7.26 8.13 2.12
CA VAL A 73 -7.70 6.73 2.01
C VAL A 73 -9.22 6.72 1.91
N HIS A 74 -9.72 6.16 0.83
CA HIS A 74 -11.15 6.02 0.59
C HIS A 74 -11.60 4.60 0.94
N PHE A 75 -12.61 4.52 1.78
CA PHE A 75 -13.24 3.27 2.16
C PHE A 75 -14.64 3.23 1.54
N ARG A 76 -14.96 2.16 0.87
CA ARG A 76 -16.26 1.98 0.24
C ARG A 76 -16.78 0.56 0.43
N VAL A 77 -18.05 0.45 0.69
CA VAL A 77 -18.76 -0.82 0.53
C VAL A 77 -19.33 -0.85 -0.88
N PRO A 78 -18.98 -1.84 -1.71
CA PRO A 78 -19.53 -1.97 -3.05
C PRO A 78 -21.08 -2.03 -3.04
N ASP A 79 -21.67 -1.55 -4.11
CA ASP A 79 -23.14 -1.41 -4.22
C ASP A 79 -23.90 -2.71 -3.95
N ALA A 80 -23.31 -3.86 -4.32
CA ALA A 80 -23.88 -5.18 -4.05
C ALA A 80 -24.12 -5.45 -2.55
N TRP A 81 -23.39 -4.78 -1.66
CA TRP A 81 -23.49 -4.95 -0.21
C TRP A 81 -23.85 -3.67 0.55
N ALA A 82 -24.12 -2.58 -0.17
CA ALA A 82 -24.40 -1.27 0.43
C ALA A 82 -25.57 -1.26 1.42
N THR A 83 -26.53 -2.15 1.24
CA THR A 83 -27.66 -2.33 2.17
C THR A 83 -27.30 -3.16 3.40
N ARG A 84 -26.22 -3.92 3.34
CA ARG A 84 -25.80 -4.87 4.38
C ARG A 84 -24.71 -4.33 5.31
N ALA A 85 -23.97 -3.32 4.86
CA ALA A 85 -22.89 -2.74 5.63
C ALA A 85 -22.64 -1.28 5.24
N GLN A 86 -21.99 -0.58 6.13
CA GLN A 86 -21.53 0.80 5.89
C GLN A 86 -20.17 1.03 6.54
N VAL A 87 -19.44 1.99 6.01
CA VAL A 87 -18.21 2.52 6.59
C VAL A 87 -18.39 4.00 6.89
N ASP A 88 -17.86 4.44 8.01
CA ASP A 88 -17.95 5.84 8.45
C ASP A 88 -16.72 6.22 9.29
N PRO A 89 -15.98 7.25 8.92
CA PRO A 89 -16.09 8.06 7.69
C PRO A 89 -15.62 7.31 6.44
N PRO A 90 -16.14 7.67 5.23
CA PRO A 90 -15.75 7.00 3.98
C PRO A 90 -14.38 7.44 3.47
N THR A 91 -13.88 8.58 3.92
CA THR A 91 -12.56 9.12 3.52
C THR A 91 -11.82 9.61 4.75
N VAL A 92 -10.59 9.15 4.90
CA VAL A 92 -9.72 9.51 6.03
C VAL A 92 -8.33 9.87 5.49
N ALA A 93 -7.79 11.00 5.95
CA ALA A 93 -6.39 11.34 5.71
C ALA A 93 -5.50 10.61 6.73
N THR A 94 -4.38 10.09 6.27
CA THR A 94 -3.43 9.41 7.16
C THR A 94 -2.82 10.38 8.17
N ARG A 95 -2.67 9.90 9.38
CA ARG A 95 -1.89 10.53 10.45
C ARG A 95 -0.91 9.51 11.00
N GLN A 96 0.36 9.87 11.06
CA GLN A 96 1.44 8.93 11.39
C GLN A 96 1.39 7.66 10.50
N GLY A 97 1.01 7.86 9.24
CA GLY A 97 0.85 6.79 8.27
C GLY A 97 -0.36 5.89 8.47
N GLN A 98 -1.31 6.24 9.33
CA GLN A 98 -2.49 5.42 9.61
C GLN A 98 -3.78 6.14 9.24
N ALA A 99 -4.72 5.41 8.65
CA ALA A 99 -6.09 5.84 8.41
C ALA A 99 -7.05 4.78 8.97
N THR A 100 -7.95 5.20 9.83
CA THR A 100 -8.92 4.31 10.49
C THR A 100 -10.33 4.74 10.18
N THR A 101 -11.17 3.78 9.80
CA THR A 101 -12.61 3.95 9.66
C THR A 101 -13.35 2.91 10.50
N THR A 102 -14.62 3.12 10.70
CA THR A 102 -15.50 2.19 11.40
C THR A 102 -16.39 1.46 10.39
N PHE A 103 -16.30 0.16 10.38
CA PHE A 103 -17.19 -0.71 9.61
C PHE A 103 -18.33 -1.21 10.50
N ARG A 104 -19.54 -1.17 9.96
CA ARG A 104 -20.72 -1.72 10.65
C ARG A 104 -21.51 -2.60 9.69
N ALA A 105 -21.73 -3.84 10.08
CA ALA A 105 -22.53 -4.78 9.32
C ALA A 105 -23.94 -4.88 9.88
N ARG A 106 -24.91 -4.94 8.98
CA ARG A 106 -26.33 -5.14 9.29
C ARG A 106 -26.79 -6.57 9.10
N ALA A 107 -26.05 -7.35 8.30
CA ALA A 107 -26.38 -8.72 7.97
C ALA A 107 -25.12 -9.60 8.11
N ALA A 108 -25.32 -10.85 8.51
CA ALA A 108 -24.25 -11.84 8.55
C ALA A 108 -23.89 -12.32 7.14
N GLY A 109 -22.69 -12.83 6.99
CA GLY A 109 -22.17 -13.38 5.75
C GLY A 109 -20.83 -12.76 5.34
N GLN A 110 -20.38 -13.08 4.17
CA GLN A 110 -19.17 -12.48 3.62
C GLN A 110 -19.51 -11.16 2.93
N LEU A 111 -18.78 -10.14 3.28
CA LEU A 111 -18.88 -8.80 2.71
C LEU A 111 -17.51 -8.36 2.21
N MET A 112 -17.49 -7.38 1.32
CA MET A 112 -16.26 -6.81 0.80
C MET A 112 -16.22 -5.32 1.12
N VAL A 113 -15.04 -4.84 1.48
CA VAL A 113 -14.76 -3.41 1.61
C VAL A 113 -13.66 -3.05 0.61
N GLN A 114 -13.91 -2.06 -0.20
CA GLN A 114 -12.91 -1.50 -1.10
C GLN A 114 -12.14 -0.40 -0.40
N ILE A 115 -10.83 -0.47 -0.51
CA ILE A 115 -9.93 0.57 -0.02
C ILE A 115 -9.18 1.12 -1.22
N THR A 116 -9.33 2.41 -1.44
CA THR A 116 -8.65 3.11 -2.54
C THR A 116 -7.69 4.15 -1.97
N VAL A 117 -6.44 4.06 -2.39
CA VAL A 117 -5.41 5.04 -2.12
C VAL A 117 -4.85 5.49 -3.45
N GLU A 118 -5.04 6.75 -3.78
CA GLU A 118 -4.73 7.32 -5.10
C GLU A 118 -5.38 6.51 -6.24
N ASP A 119 -4.59 5.79 -7.03
CA ASP A 119 -5.03 4.98 -8.16
C ASP A 119 -5.11 3.47 -7.85
N ARG A 120 -4.77 3.08 -6.62
CA ARG A 120 -4.81 1.68 -6.19
C ARG A 120 -6.06 1.37 -5.41
N THR A 121 -6.79 0.37 -5.87
CA THR A 121 -7.96 -0.17 -5.18
C THR A 121 -7.71 -1.60 -4.77
N VAL A 122 -7.99 -1.92 -3.52
CA VAL A 122 -7.85 -3.27 -2.96
C VAL A 122 -9.16 -3.64 -2.27
N ASP A 123 -9.60 -4.86 -2.49
CA ASP A 123 -10.79 -5.42 -1.86
C ASP A 123 -10.38 -6.27 -0.65
N ILE A 124 -11.02 -6.01 0.49
CA ILE A 124 -10.80 -6.77 1.71
C ILE A 124 -12.07 -7.55 2.05
N PRO A 125 -12.00 -8.89 2.16
CA PRO A 125 -13.11 -9.67 2.62
C PRO A 125 -13.30 -9.53 4.12
N ILE A 126 -14.54 -9.34 4.56
CA ILE A 126 -14.93 -9.31 5.97
C ILE A 126 -16.01 -10.37 6.19
N THR A 127 -15.74 -11.29 7.08
CA THR A 127 -16.72 -12.29 7.49
C THR A 127 -17.51 -11.75 8.67
N VAL A 128 -18.80 -11.55 8.48
CA VAL A 128 -19.71 -11.11 9.54
C VAL A 128 -20.39 -12.34 10.13
N VAL A 129 -20.11 -12.59 11.40
CA VAL A 129 -20.79 -13.63 12.16
C VAL A 129 -22.05 -13.05 12.82
N GLY A 130 -23.09 -13.86 12.85
CA GLY A 130 -24.33 -13.49 13.54
C GLY A 130 -24.09 -13.36 15.05
N ASP A 131 -25.06 -12.76 15.71
CA ASP A 131 -25.04 -12.67 17.18
C ASP A 131 -24.89 -14.09 17.76
N ALA A 132 -24.04 -14.20 18.77
CA ALA A 132 -23.93 -15.45 19.50
C ALA A 132 -25.33 -15.87 20.01
N PRO A 133 -25.71 -17.15 19.88
CA PRO A 133 -27.00 -17.57 20.39
C PRO A 133 -27.08 -17.24 21.86
N ARG A 134 -28.10 -16.50 22.22
CA ARG A 134 -28.44 -16.25 23.63
C ARG A 134 -29.03 -17.52 24.18
N PHE A 135 -28.28 -18.14 25.00
CA PHE A 135 -28.79 -19.27 25.80
C PHE A 135 -29.54 -18.77 27.02
#